data_dff87b31aaa9c93dadede04d5772d469
#
_entry.id   dff87b31aaa9c93dadede04d5772d469
#
_cell.length_a   1.000
_cell.length_b   1.000
_cell.length_c   1.000
_cell.angle_alpha   90.00
_cell.angle_beta   90.00
_cell.angle_gamma   90.00
#
_symmetry.space_group_name_H-M   'P 1'
#
loop_
_entity.id
_entity.type
_entity.pdbx_description
1 polymer ?
#
loop_
_entity_poly.entity_id
_entity_poly.type
_entity_poly.pdbx_seq_one_letter_code
_entity_poly.pdbx_strand_id
1 'polypeptide(L)'
;MRLFFLSGIALSGLFVGAAERAKSNFSEHIAPIIFNNCTTCHRKGEATPFAFMNYNDVRKRGRLIAKVTESKFMPPWHAESADYKFQDERGLTDGQISMLGDWVKNGMPEGDPKKLPTLPKYTAGWQLGKPDLVVKMTEPYSVSAEGRDIYRSFVIPLNLKENKWVKAVEFKPDALSVVHHALFRYDTTGNARRLDERTRTPGFTGMGRGGRSLQSLGGWAVGGTAKFLPEGLAFRLPAGSDLVMDMHFHLSGKAEKEVSTVGLYFTDEPPTSTFTGIQMPPVFGALSQVDIPAGKKDYTVKDTFELPIDVEAFGISSHAHYLGKELKMTATFPNGKTKVLLWIKDWDFSWQEQYNYTDFISLPKGTRLDAHVGWDNSADNPNNPSSPPKRVRWGLQSTDEMGSMTLLVKPKRTREIGTLKSAMVLHAREHSAARAVQANEGPGQRLIDAAMASDKDGNKKISRAEAPRWLRVSFTRIDTNSDGQLDLKELKTAVPRMRNR
;
A
#
# COMPACT_ATOMS: atom_id res chain seq x y z
N MET A 1 90.26 11.31 16.46
CA MET A 1 89.96 10.03 15.83
C MET A 1 88.57 9.62 16.35
N ARG A 2 87.48 9.96 15.66
CA ARG A 2 86.09 9.64 16.02
C ARG A 2 85.54 8.70 14.96
N LEU A 3 85.22 7.46 15.32
CA LEU A 3 84.55 6.48 14.52
C LEU A 3 83.07 6.82 14.42
N PHE A 4 82.50 6.92 13.18
CA PHE A 4 81.06 6.93 12.94
C PHE A 4 80.61 5.49 12.64
N PHE A 5 79.69 4.96 13.44
CA PHE A 5 78.92 3.76 13.13
C PHE A 5 77.70 4.13 12.31
N LEU A 6 77.58 3.64 11.09
CA LEU A 6 76.37 3.69 10.29
C LEU A 6 75.53 2.44 10.58
N SER A 7 74.39 2.64 11.25
CA SER A 7 73.33 1.58 11.39
C SER A 7 72.42 1.61 10.20
N GLY A 8 72.50 0.57 9.36
CA GLY A 8 71.55 0.35 8.27
C GLY A 8 70.21 -0.16 8.83
N ILE A 9 69.12 0.59 8.62
CA ILE A 9 67.76 0.14 8.86
C ILE A 9 67.28 -0.58 7.63
N ALA A 10 67.10 -1.92 7.74
CA ALA A 10 66.41 -2.72 6.72
C ALA A 10 64.91 -2.52 6.83
N LEU A 11 64.31 -1.83 5.86
CA LEU A 11 62.85 -1.74 5.72
C LEU A 11 62.33 -3.07 5.16
N SER A 12 61.77 -3.93 6.04
CA SER A 12 61.01 -5.11 5.64
C SER A 12 59.64 -4.68 5.16
N GLY A 13 59.44 -4.56 3.84
CA GLY A 13 58.13 -4.31 3.25
C GLY A 13 57.21 -5.51 3.50
N LEU A 14 56.27 -5.39 4.37
CA LEU A 14 55.13 -6.31 4.47
C LEU A 14 54.24 -6.15 3.22
N PHE A 15 54.46 -7.02 2.24
CA PHE A 15 53.45 -7.26 1.18
C PHE A 15 52.25 -7.91 1.86
N VAL A 16 51.22 -7.11 2.23
CA VAL A 16 49.90 -7.62 2.48
C VAL A 16 49.33 -8.06 1.12
N GLY A 17 49.50 -9.34 0.82
CA GLY A 17 48.86 -9.95 -0.33
C GLY A 17 47.37 -9.74 -0.26
N ALA A 18 46.82 -8.98 -1.21
CA ALA A 18 45.38 -8.94 -1.40
C ALA A 18 44.89 -10.38 -1.60
N ALA A 19 44.24 -10.95 -0.63
CA ALA A 19 43.61 -12.27 -0.75
C ALA A 19 42.70 -12.20 -1.98
N GLU A 20 43.02 -12.95 -3.02
CA GLU A 20 42.25 -13.07 -4.25
C GLU A 20 40.85 -13.56 -3.80
N ARG A 21 39.87 -12.68 -3.83
CA ARG A 21 38.48 -13.05 -3.49
C ARG A 21 38.11 -14.21 -4.38
N ALA A 22 37.90 -15.37 -3.78
CA ALA A 22 37.48 -16.57 -4.52
C ALA A 22 36.30 -16.20 -5.39
N LYS A 23 36.42 -16.45 -6.72
CA LYS A 23 35.40 -16.08 -7.69
C LYS A 23 34.11 -16.78 -7.35
N SER A 24 33.05 -15.99 -7.09
CA SER A 24 31.70 -16.51 -6.79
C SER A 24 31.24 -17.42 -7.92
N ASN A 25 30.73 -18.61 -7.58
CA ASN A 25 30.11 -19.53 -8.51
C ASN A 25 28.64 -19.74 -8.21
N PHE A 26 27.91 -20.32 -9.17
CA PHE A 26 26.47 -20.51 -9.01
C PHE A 26 26.15 -21.46 -7.87
N SER A 27 26.73 -22.67 -7.88
CA SER A 27 26.34 -23.77 -6.98
C SER A 27 26.47 -23.41 -5.50
N GLU A 28 27.56 -22.74 -5.11
CA GLU A 28 27.85 -22.47 -3.71
C GLU A 28 27.40 -21.09 -3.23
N HIS A 29 27.33 -20.10 -4.15
CA HIS A 29 27.18 -18.71 -3.75
C HIS A 29 25.89 -18.08 -4.27
N ILE A 30 25.53 -18.33 -5.54
CA ILE A 30 24.39 -17.68 -6.18
C ILE A 30 23.11 -18.46 -6.00
N ALA A 31 23.15 -19.78 -6.12
CA ALA A 31 21.98 -20.64 -5.95
C ALA A 31 21.28 -20.45 -4.60
N PRO A 32 21.98 -20.36 -3.44
CA PRO A 32 21.34 -20.06 -2.17
C PRO A 32 20.57 -18.74 -2.20
N ILE A 33 21.14 -17.68 -2.79
CA ILE A 33 20.47 -16.37 -2.90
C ILE A 33 19.21 -16.49 -3.75
N ILE A 34 19.34 -17.07 -4.95
CA ILE A 34 18.22 -17.21 -5.90
C ILE A 34 17.13 -18.10 -5.33
N PHE A 35 17.48 -19.25 -4.75
CA PHE A 35 16.52 -20.23 -4.26
C PHE A 35 15.71 -19.71 -3.07
N ASN A 36 16.33 -18.93 -2.19
CA ASN A 36 15.66 -18.40 -1.01
C ASN A 36 14.84 -17.13 -1.30
N ASN A 37 15.25 -16.30 -2.27
CA ASN A 37 14.64 -14.98 -2.45
C ASN A 37 13.89 -14.80 -3.77
N CYS A 38 14.06 -15.69 -4.76
CA CYS A 38 13.49 -15.50 -6.10
C CYS A 38 12.50 -16.61 -6.49
N THR A 39 12.80 -17.87 -6.15
CA THR A 39 12.05 -19.03 -6.65
C THR A 39 10.67 -19.18 -6.06
N THR A 40 10.34 -18.46 -4.97
CA THR A 40 8.95 -18.37 -4.47
C THR A 40 7.98 -17.90 -5.55
N CYS A 41 8.41 -16.95 -6.39
CA CYS A 41 7.62 -16.43 -7.51
C CYS A 41 8.14 -16.93 -8.86
N HIS A 42 9.48 -17.01 -9.06
CA HIS A 42 10.08 -17.41 -10.33
C HIS A 42 10.18 -18.94 -10.47
N ARG A 43 9.02 -19.60 -10.57
CA ARG A 43 8.88 -21.05 -10.84
C ARG A 43 7.70 -21.33 -11.77
N LYS A 44 7.64 -22.53 -12.30
CA LYS A 44 6.57 -22.92 -13.21
C LYS A 44 5.21 -22.91 -12.49
N GLY A 45 4.23 -22.26 -13.10
CA GLY A 45 2.85 -22.15 -12.58
C GLY A 45 2.58 -20.93 -11.71
N GLU A 46 3.57 -20.04 -11.53
CA GLU A 46 3.42 -18.75 -10.86
C GLU A 46 3.33 -17.59 -11.87
N ALA A 47 3.03 -16.40 -11.36
CA ALA A 47 2.75 -15.20 -12.16
C ALA A 47 3.92 -14.67 -13.01
N THR A 48 5.14 -15.18 -12.81
CA THR A 48 6.31 -14.67 -13.48
C THR A 48 6.52 -15.31 -14.85
N PRO A 49 7.03 -14.57 -15.85
CA PRO A 49 7.17 -15.06 -17.22
C PRO A 49 8.31 -16.07 -17.42
N PHE A 50 9.11 -16.33 -16.40
CA PHE A 50 10.24 -17.26 -16.43
C PHE A 50 10.57 -17.80 -15.03
N ALA A 51 11.18 -19.00 -15.00
CA ALA A 51 11.60 -19.66 -13.77
C ALA A 51 13.11 -19.53 -13.54
N PHE A 52 13.55 -19.75 -12.27
CA PHE A 52 14.94 -19.77 -11.84
C PHE A 52 15.30 -21.08 -11.10
N MET A 53 14.87 -22.20 -11.63
CA MET A 53 14.93 -23.50 -10.94
C MET A 53 16.28 -24.21 -11.09
N ASN A 54 17.16 -23.73 -11.97
CA ASN A 54 18.47 -24.33 -12.25
C ASN A 54 19.47 -23.29 -12.78
N TYR A 55 20.74 -23.70 -12.90
CA TYR A 55 21.81 -22.87 -13.42
C TYR A 55 21.50 -22.23 -14.78
N ASN A 56 21.01 -23.01 -15.73
CA ASN A 56 20.74 -22.53 -17.09
C ASN A 56 19.65 -21.45 -17.12
N ASP A 57 18.61 -21.60 -16.30
CA ASP A 57 17.54 -20.60 -16.18
C ASP A 57 18.09 -19.27 -15.67
N VAL A 58 18.92 -19.32 -14.63
CA VAL A 58 19.51 -18.14 -13.99
C VAL A 58 20.57 -17.50 -14.88
N ARG A 59 21.47 -18.29 -15.47
CA ARG A 59 22.52 -17.81 -16.38
C ARG A 59 21.96 -17.06 -17.58
N LYS A 60 20.90 -17.57 -18.20
CA LYS A 60 20.24 -16.91 -19.35
C LYS A 60 19.78 -15.49 -19.02
N ARG A 61 19.55 -15.18 -17.76
CA ARG A 61 19.04 -13.89 -17.30
C ARG A 61 19.97 -13.16 -16.31
N GLY A 62 21.18 -13.65 -16.13
CA GLY A 62 22.11 -13.15 -15.14
C GLY A 62 22.33 -11.63 -15.19
N ARG A 63 22.50 -11.07 -16.41
CA ARG A 63 22.63 -9.61 -16.58
C ARG A 63 21.37 -8.84 -16.14
N LEU A 64 20.19 -9.38 -16.45
CA LEU A 64 18.93 -8.78 -16.01
C LEU A 64 18.80 -8.88 -14.49
N ILE A 65 19.09 -10.04 -13.89
CA ILE A 65 19.08 -10.25 -12.45
C ILE A 65 19.99 -9.23 -11.76
N ALA A 66 21.24 -9.09 -12.19
CA ALA A 66 22.17 -8.12 -11.62
C ALA A 66 21.61 -6.69 -11.69
N LYS A 67 21.06 -6.27 -12.84
CA LYS A 67 20.49 -4.93 -13.02
C LYS A 67 19.30 -4.68 -12.09
N VAL A 68 18.34 -5.61 -12.02
CA VAL A 68 17.11 -5.40 -11.23
C VAL A 68 17.33 -5.55 -9.72
N THR A 69 18.37 -6.30 -9.31
CA THR A 69 18.74 -6.40 -7.89
C THR A 69 19.57 -5.18 -7.45
N GLU A 70 20.45 -4.65 -8.32
CA GLU A 70 21.19 -3.41 -8.07
C GLU A 70 20.25 -2.21 -7.88
N SER A 71 19.21 -2.11 -8.71
CA SER A 71 18.17 -1.08 -8.57
C SER A 71 17.16 -1.36 -7.46
N LYS A 72 17.27 -2.47 -6.73
CA LYS A 72 16.33 -2.95 -5.71
C LYS A 72 14.89 -3.15 -6.24
N PHE A 73 14.70 -3.22 -7.56
CA PHE A 73 13.40 -3.53 -8.15
C PHE A 73 12.98 -4.99 -7.90
N MET A 74 13.95 -5.91 -7.79
CA MET A 74 13.75 -7.33 -7.45
C MET A 74 14.77 -7.79 -6.40
N PRO A 75 14.32 -8.64 -5.45
CA PRO A 75 12.95 -9.03 -5.17
C PRO A 75 12.13 -7.84 -4.65
N PRO A 76 10.79 -7.82 -4.87
CA PRO A 76 9.95 -6.71 -4.41
C PRO A 76 9.80 -6.77 -2.88
N TRP A 77 10.64 -5.99 -2.21
CA TRP A 77 10.66 -5.85 -0.76
C TRP A 77 11.02 -4.42 -0.39
N HIS A 78 10.05 -3.64 0.04
CA HIS A 78 10.21 -2.21 0.28
C HIS A 78 10.28 -1.85 1.77
N ALA A 79 10.03 -2.82 2.68
CA ALA A 79 10.18 -2.58 4.10
C ALA A 79 11.66 -2.44 4.47
N GLU A 80 12.04 -1.25 4.95
CA GLU A 80 13.29 -1.06 5.66
C GLU A 80 13.12 -1.65 7.06
N SER A 81 13.90 -2.68 7.39
CA SER A 81 13.87 -3.29 8.71
C SER A 81 14.63 -2.41 9.69
N ALA A 82 13.90 -1.78 10.62
CA ALA A 82 14.56 -0.96 11.63
C ALA A 82 14.60 -1.62 13.00
N ASP A 83 13.44 -2.00 13.58
CA ASP A 83 13.35 -2.46 14.97
C ASP A 83 12.72 -3.84 15.13
N TYR A 84 12.00 -4.34 14.11
CA TYR A 84 11.29 -5.62 14.16
C TYR A 84 11.49 -6.41 12.88
N LYS A 85 11.49 -7.74 12.99
CA LYS A 85 11.61 -8.66 11.86
C LYS A 85 10.23 -8.99 11.29
N PHE A 86 10.19 -9.14 9.97
CA PHE A 86 9.00 -9.58 9.25
C PHE A 86 9.12 -11.05 8.85
N GLN A 87 7.97 -11.71 8.73
CA GLN A 87 7.88 -13.03 8.12
C GLN A 87 8.18 -12.92 6.62
N ASP A 88 8.77 -13.97 6.05
CA ASP A 88 9.05 -14.06 4.62
C ASP A 88 9.88 -12.86 4.06
N GLU A 89 10.74 -12.30 4.89
CA GLU A 89 11.66 -11.24 4.48
C GLU A 89 12.54 -11.74 3.34
N ARG A 90 12.46 -11.06 2.20
CA ARG A 90 13.15 -11.45 0.96
C ARG A 90 14.05 -10.37 0.38
N GLY A 91 14.22 -9.26 1.09
CA GLY A 91 15.17 -8.21 0.72
C GLY A 91 16.58 -8.76 0.64
N LEU A 92 17.32 -8.36 -0.38
CA LEU A 92 18.72 -8.72 -0.51
C LEU A 92 19.61 -7.75 0.25
N THR A 93 20.63 -8.28 0.92
CA THR A 93 21.68 -7.44 1.50
C THR A 93 22.58 -6.86 0.38
N ASP A 94 23.23 -5.72 0.65
CA ASP A 94 24.16 -5.11 -0.29
C ASP A 94 25.29 -6.07 -0.69
N GLY A 95 25.72 -6.96 0.23
CA GLY A 95 26.67 -8.03 -0.05
C GLY A 95 26.15 -9.05 -1.05
N GLN A 96 24.89 -9.47 -0.95
CA GLN A 96 24.26 -10.38 -1.91
C GLN A 96 24.09 -9.73 -3.28
N ILE A 97 23.70 -8.46 -3.32
CA ILE A 97 23.59 -7.67 -4.55
C ILE A 97 24.96 -7.57 -5.25
N SER A 98 26.00 -7.19 -4.50
CA SER A 98 27.38 -7.14 -5.01
C SER A 98 27.83 -8.50 -5.55
N MET A 99 27.53 -9.59 -4.84
CA MET A 99 27.90 -10.95 -5.23
C MET A 99 27.24 -11.38 -6.54
N LEU A 100 25.96 -11.04 -6.76
CA LEU A 100 25.26 -11.27 -8.02
C LEU A 100 25.90 -10.49 -9.17
N GLY A 101 26.23 -9.21 -8.96
CA GLY A 101 26.92 -8.37 -9.93
C GLY A 101 28.31 -8.90 -10.31
N ASP A 102 29.10 -9.30 -9.33
CA ASP A 102 30.45 -9.84 -9.52
C ASP A 102 30.42 -11.20 -10.22
N TRP A 103 29.46 -12.06 -9.88
CA TRP A 103 29.26 -13.33 -10.58
C TRP A 103 29.01 -13.13 -12.08
N VAL A 104 28.16 -12.14 -12.42
CA VAL A 104 27.87 -11.79 -13.82
C VAL A 104 29.10 -11.24 -14.51
N LYS A 105 29.87 -10.32 -13.88
CA LYS A 105 31.12 -9.75 -14.43
C LYS A 105 32.18 -10.83 -14.67
N ASN A 106 32.22 -11.87 -13.84
CA ASN A 106 33.17 -12.98 -13.92
C ASN A 106 32.73 -14.10 -14.89
N GLY A 107 31.73 -13.87 -15.74
CA GLY A 107 31.29 -14.81 -16.77
C GLY A 107 30.33 -15.90 -16.28
N MET A 108 29.77 -15.72 -15.09
CA MET A 108 28.71 -16.59 -14.52
C MET A 108 29.17 -18.07 -14.39
N PRO A 109 30.28 -18.40 -13.71
CA PRO A 109 30.72 -19.78 -13.55
C PRO A 109 29.71 -20.61 -12.76
N GLU A 110 29.51 -21.88 -13.17
CA GLU A 110 28.57 -22.80 -12.53
C GLU A 110 29.07 -23.32 -11.17
N GLY A 111 30.35 -23.67 -11.11
CA GLY A 111 30.92 -24.34 -9.93
C GLY A 111 30.66 -25.86 -9.94
N ASP A 112 30.90 -26.50 -8.82
CA ASP A 112 30.66 -27.95 -8.66
C ASP A 112 29.14 -28.22 -8.45
N PRO A 113 28.47 -28.93 -9.38
CA PRO A 113 27.05 -29.26 -9.24
C PRO A 113 26.72 -30.10 -8.00
N LYS A 114 27.67 -30.82 -7.43
CA LYS A 114 27.48 -31.58 -6.18
C LYS A 114 27.29 -30.71 -4.96
N LYS A 115 27.68 -29.44 -5.05
CA LYS A 115 27.53 -28.43 -3.99
C LYS A 115 26.27 -27.58 -4.15
N LEU A 116 25.43 -27.87 -5.15
CA LEU A 116 24.18 -27.18 -5.35
C LEU A 116 23.22 -27.46 -4.17
N PRO A 117 22.66 -26.41 -3.53
CA PRO A 117 21.68 -26.61 -2.46
C PRO A 117 20.39 -27.23 -3.01
N THR A 118 19.69 -27.95 -2.15
CA THR A 118 18.37 -28.47 -2.48
C THR A 118 17.38 -27.32 -2.69
N LEU A 119 16.61 -27.38 -3.76
CA LEU A 119 15.52 -26.46 -4.00
C LEU A 119 14.49 -26.50 -2.86
N PRO A 120 13.94 -25.35 -2.44
CA PRO A 120 12.82 -25.33 -1.52
C PRO A 120 11.64 -26.16 -2.07
N LYS A 121 10.94 -26.83 -1.18
CA LYS A 121 9.73 -27.56 -1.56
C LYS A 121 8.58 -26.58 -1.67
N TYR A 122 7.89 -26.60 -2.80
CA TYR A 122 6.70 -25.77 -3.05
C TYR A 122 5.48 -26.66 -3.15
N THR A 123 4.37 -26.19 -2.58
CA THR A 123 3.07 -26.82 -2.81
C THR A 123 2.59 -26.51 -4.22
N ALA A 124 2.19 -27.52 -4.97
CA ALA A 124 1.58 -27.31 -6.28
C ALA A 124 0.17 -26.72 -6.09
N GLY A 125 -0.12 -25.66 -6.82
CA GLY A 125 -1.43 -25.03 -6.79
C GLY A 125 -1.58 -24.01 -5.65
N TRP A 126 -2.25 -24.35 -4.55
CA TRP A 126 -2.49 -23.45 -3.41
C TRP A 126 -1.24 -23.33 -2.54
N GLN A 127 -0.84 -22.07 -2.20
CA GLN A 127 0.40 -21.80 -1.45
C GLN A 127 0.33 -22.37 -0.01
N LEU A 128 -0.85 -22.28 0.61
CA LEU A 128 -1.10 -22.74 1.98
C LEU A 128 -1.54 -24.21 2.07
N GLY A 129 -1.46 -24.94 0.96
CA GLY A 129 -1.98 -26.31 0.85
C GLY A 129 -3.44 -26.31 0.35
N LYS A 130 -4.15 -27.45 0.51
CA LYS A 130 -5.52 -27.60 0.02
C LYS A 130 -6.50 -26.75 0.86
N PRO A 131 -7.24 -25.78 0.26
CA PRO A 131 -8.29 -25.05 0.98
C PRO A 131 -9.45 -25.97 1.38
N ASP A 132 -10.15 -25.59 2.45
CA ASP A 132 -11.37 -26.27 2.89
C ASP A 132 -12.56 -25.94 1.98
N LEU A 133 -12.60 -24.71 1.44
CA LEU A 133 -13.59 -24.27 0.47
C LEU A 133 -12.91 -23.49 -0.65
N VAL A 134 -13.19 -23.88 -1.89
CA VAL A 134 -12.77 -23.14 -3.09
C VAL A 134 -14.00 -22.59 -3.77
N VAL A 135 -14.01 -21.27 -3.98
CA VAL A 135 -15.07 -20.58 -4.72
C VAL A 135 -14.47 -19.82 -5.89
N LYS A 136 -15.28 -19.67 -6.95
CA LYS A 136 -14.87 -19.03 -8.19
C LYS A 136 -15.93 -18.03 -8.62
N MET A 137 -15.52 -16.98 -9.31
CA MET A 137 -16.46 -16.05 -9.96
C MET A 137 -17.44 -16.87 -10.85
N THR A 138 -18.71 -16.54 -10.78
CA THR A 138 -19.77 -17.26 -11.52
C THR A 138 -19.68 -17.05 -13.01
N GLU A 139 -19.26 -15.86 -13.44
CA GLU A 139 -19.12 -15.46 -14.82
C GLU A 139 -17.82 -14.69 -15.06
N PRO A 140 -17.21 -14.81 -16.26
CA PRO A 140 -16.05 -14.02 -16.62
C PRO A 140 -16.39 -12.54 -16.73
N TYR A 141 -15.55 -11.69 -16.17
CA TYR A 141 -15.62 -10.24 -16.36
C TYR A 141 -14.62 -9.80 -17.43
N SER A 142 -15.11 -9.04 -18.42
CA SER A 142 -14.27 -8.47 -19.49
C SER A 142 -13.67 -7.15 -19.04
N VAL A 143 -12.35 -7.08 -18.94
CA VAL A 143 -11.60 -5.87 -18.63
C VAL A 143 -11.18 -5.22 -19.95
N SER A 144 -11.48 -3.93 -20.13
CA SER A 144 -11.13 -3.18 -21.35
C SER A 144 -9.62 -2.97 -21.45
N ALA A 145 -9.12 -2.80 -22.68
CA ALA A 145 -7.72 -2.50 -22.93
C ALA A 145 -7.33 -1.11 -22.41
N GLU A 146 -8.22 -0.13 -22.54
CA GLU A 146 -7.95 1.28 -22.28
C GLU A 146 -9.10 1.90 -21.47
N GLY A 147 -8.81 3.03 -20.81
CA GLY A 147 -9.79 3.78 -20.04
C GLY A 147 -9.25 4.17 -18.66
N ARG A 148 -10.16 4.31 -17.71
CA ARG A 148 -9.85 4.55 -16.30
C ARG A 148 -9.78 3.23 -15.55
N ASP A 149 -9.14 3.25 -14.38
CA ASP A 149 -9.18 2.14 -13.44
C ASP A 149 -10.62 1.72 -13.15
N ILE A 150 -10.82 0.42 -13.04
CA ILE A 150 -12.13 -0.17 -12.80
C ILE A 150 -12.20 -0.69 -11.37
N TYR A 151 -13.21 -0.23 -10.63
CA TYR A 151 -13.54 -0.70 -9.28
C TYR A 151 -14.85 -1.44 -9.32
N ARG A 152 -14.82 -2.75 -9.05
CA ARG A 152 -15.97 -3.61 -9.20
C ARG A 152 -16.06 -4.65 -8.08
N SER A 153 -17.28 -4.83 -7.58
CA SER A 153 -17.58 -5.79 -6.52
C SER A 153 -18.29 -7.00 -7.12
N PHE A 154 -17.75 -8.20 -6.92
CA PHE A 154 -18.34 -9.45 -7.38
C PHE A 154 -18.90 -10.22 -6.18
N VAL A 155 -20.07 -10.83 -6.37
CA VAL A 155 -20.77 -11.54 -5.31
C VAL A 155 -20.75 -13.04 -5.62
N ILE A 156 -20.26 -13.84 -4.67
CA ILE A 156 -20.18 -15.29 -4.81
C ILE A 156 -20.92 -15.95 -3.63
N PRO A 157 -21.99 -16.69 -3.88
CA PRO A 157 -22.68 -17.45 -2.84
C PRO A 157 -21.76 -18.52 -2.25
N LEU A 158 -21.55 -18.49 -0.93
CA LEU A 158 -20.74 -19.51 -0.25
C LEU A 158 -21.51 -20.78 0.08
N ASN A 159 -22.84 -20.70 0.18
CA ASN A 159 -23.75 -21.81 0.51
C ASN A 159 -23.41 -22.54 1.82
N LEU A 160 -22.78 -21.87 2.77
CA LEU A 160 -22.42 -22.41 4.07
C LEU A 160 -23.68 -22.72 4.89
N LYS A 161 -23.76 -23.93 5.43
CA LYS A 161 -24.87 -24.39 6.28
C LYS A 161 -24.69 -24.07 7.76
N GLU A 162 -23.44 -23.80 8.16
CA GLU A 162 -23.06 -23.47 9.53
C GLU A 162 -22.02 -22.35 9.54
N ASN A 163 -21.86 -21.71 10.70
CA ASN A 163 -20.83 -20.69 10.90
C ASN A 163 -19.43 -21.32 10.80
N LYS A 164 -18.52 -20.63 10.15
CA LYS A 164 -17.11 -21.04 10.04
C LYS A 164 -16.19 -19.97 10.62
N TRP A 165 -15.00 -20.40 10.98
CA TRP A 165 -13.88 -19.54 11.36
C TRP A 165 -12.81 -19.62 10.27
N VAL A 166 -12.53 -18.49 9.61
CA VAL A 166 -11.57 -18.40 8.51
C VAL A 166 -10.22 -17.95 9.06
N LYS A 167 -9.23 -18.82 8.98
CA LYS A 167 -7.85 -18.56 9.41
C LYS A 167 -6.94 -18.05 8.30
N ALA A 168 -7.33 -18.24 7.02
CA ALA A 168 -6.63 -17.66 5.87
C ALA A 168 -7.56 -17.55 4.67
N VAL A 169 -7.24 -16.59 3.80
CA VAL A 169 -7.82 -16.42 2.46
C VAL A 169 -6.67 -16.43 1.47
N GLU A 170 -6.75 -17.28 0.46
CA GLU A 170 -5.80 -17.30 -0.65
C GLU A 170 -6.51 -16.96 -1.94
N PHE A 171 -5.99 -15.96 -2.64
CA PHE A 171 -6.59 -15.42 -3.86
C PHE A 171 -5.77 -15.79 -5.09
N LYS A 172 -6.46 -16.20 -6.13
CA LYS A 172 -5.87 -16.50 -7.44
C LYS A 172 -6.61 -15.77 -8.53
N PRO A 173 -6.14 -14.59 -8.93
CA PRO A 173 -6.63 -13.92 -10.12
C PRO A 173 -6.21 -14.71 -11.37
N ASP A 174 -7.05 -14.72 -12.40
CA ASP A 174 -6.73 -15.32 -13.69
C ASP A 174 -5.93 -14.33 -14.56
N ALA A 175 -6.39 -13.07 -14.61
CA ALA A 175 -5.75 -11.99 -15.34
C ALA A 175 -4.82 -11.16 -14.44
N LEU A 176 -3.69 -11.75 -14.03
CA LEU A 176 -2.69 -11.12 -13.15
C LEU A 176 -2.13 -9.78 -13.68
N SER A 177 -2.21 -9.55 -14.99
CA SER A 177 -1.73 -8.33 -15.64
C SER A 177 -2.58 -7.10 -15.33
N VAL A 178 -3.84 -7.29 -14.94
CA VAL A 178 -4.81 -6.21 -14.70
C VAL A 178 -5.39 -6.18 -13.29
N VAL A 179 -5.33 -7.28 -12.53
CA VAL A 179 -5.81 -7.31 -11.15
C VAL A 179 -4.78 -6.69 -10.25
N HIS A 180 -5.05 -5.48 -9.74
CA HIS A 180 -4.12 -4.73 -8.90
C HIS A 180 -4.26 -5.07 -7.42
N HIS A 181 -5.49 -5.07 -6.89
CA HIS A 181 -5.79 -5.58 -5.55
C HIS A 181 -7.25 -6.04 -5.42
N ALA A 182 -7.51 -6.85 -4.42
CA ALA A 182 -8.83 -7.34 -4.05
C ALA A 182 -9.03 -7.25 -2.53
N LEU A 183 -10.20 -6.77 -2.10
CA LEU A 183 -10.64 -6.83 -0.71
C LEU A 183 -11.73 -7.89 -0.59
N PHE A 184 -11.60 -8.75 0.39
CA PHE A 184 -12.56 -9.82 0.66
C PHE A 184 -13.46 -9.42 1.80
N ARG A 185 -14.75 -9.51 1.59
CA ARG A 185 -15.78 -9.23 2.59
C ARG A 185 -16.87 -10.28 2.51
N TYR A 186 -17.71 -10.35 3.54
CA TYR A 186 -18.92 -11.14 3.46
C TYR A 186 -20.17 -10.31 3.74
N ASP A 187 -21.27 -10.68 3.11
CA ASP A 187 -22.60 -10.10 3.30
C ASP A 187 -23.56 -11.19 3.81
N THR A 188 -24.26 -10.91 4.94
CA THR A 188 -25.32 -11.76 5.49
C THR A 188 -26.72 -11.22 5.19
N THR A 189 -26.81 -10.04 4.56
CA THR A 189 -28.09 -9.33 4.36
C THR A 189 -28.67 -9.52 2.96
N GLY A 190 -27.87 -10.09 2.04
CA GLY A 190 -28.20 -10.20 0.62
C GLY A 190 -28.24 -8.85 -0.13
N ASN A 191 -27.75 -7.77 0.51
CA ASN A 191 -27.74 -6.45 -0.13
C ASN A 191 -26.80 -6.39 -1.32
N ALA A 192 -25.60 -6.99 -1.18
CA ALA A 192 -24.63 -7.07 -2.27
C ALA A 192 -25.20 -7.82 -3.48
N ARG A 193 -25.91 -8.95 -3.25
CA ARG A 193 -26.58 -9.71 -4.30
C ARG A 193 -27.65 -8.88 -5.02
N ARG A 194 -28.49 -8.13 -4.28
CA ARG A 194 -29.49 -7.22 -4.90
C ARG A 194 -28.86 -6.10 -5.73
N LEU A 195 -27.66 -5.64 -5.36
CA LEU A 195 -26.90 -4.66 -6.16
C LEU A 195 -26.38 -5.29 -7.45
N ASP A 196 -25.89 -6.52 -7.37
CA ASP A 196 -25.36 -7.28 -8.52
C ASP A 196 -26.46 -7.58 -9.54
N GLU A 197 -27.61 -8.08 -9.10
CA GLU A 197 -28.79 -8.40 -9.93
C GLU A 197 -29.34 -7.20 -10.71
N ARG A 198 -29.07 -5.97 -10.27
CA ARG A 198 -29.48 -4.73 -10.96
C ARG A 198 -28.55 -4.33 -12.10
N THR A 199 -27.43 -5.01 -12.24
CA THR A 199 -26.44 -4.72 -13.27
C THR A 199 -26.54 -5.74 -14.41
N ARG A 200 -26.24 -5.29 -15.66
CA ARG A 200 -26.26 -6.17 -16.84
C ARG A 200 -24.95 -6.95 -17.03
N THR A 201 -23.92 -6.53 -16.35
CA THR A 201 -22.57 -7.14 -16.42
C THR A 201 -22.20 -7.69 -15.05
N PRO A 202 -21.43 -8.79 -14.97
CA PRO A 202 -21.05 -9.40 -13.68
C PRO A 202 -20.51 -8.38 -12.68
N GLY A 203 -20.99 -8.45 -11.44
CA GLY A 203 -20.64 -7.53 -10.37
C GLY A 203 -21.33 -6.16 -10.47
N PHE A 204 -21.10 -5.30 -9.50
CA PHE A 204 -21.60 -3.92 -9.46
C PHE A 204 -20.48 -2.91 -9.25
N THR A 205 -20.69 -1.67 -9.70
CA THR A 205 -19.68 -0.61 -9.61
C THR A 205 -19.66 0.03 -8.21
N GLY A 206 -18.49 0.24 -7.69
CA GLY A 206 -18.23 1.00 -6.47
C GLY A 206 -17.76 0.15 -5.30
N MET A 207 -16.47 0.19 -5.06
CA MET A 207 -15.84 -0.42 -3.89
C MET A 207 -16.51 0.09 -2.59
N GLY A 208 -16.91 -0.82 -1.73
CA GLY A 208 -17.56 -0.47 -0.46
C GLY A 208 -19.04 -0.10 -0.52
N ARG A 209 -19.69 -0.11 -1.68
CA ARG A 209 -21.13 0.23 -1.81
C ARG A 209 -22.10 -0.74 -1.17
N GLY A 210 -21.66 -1.95 -0.81
CA GLY A 210 -22.48 -2.94 -0.09
C GLY A 210 -22.93 -2.49 1.31
N GLY A 211 -22.46 -1.32 1.77
CA GLY A 211 -22.90 -0.70 3.03
C GLY A 211 -22.12 -1.17 4.26
N ARG A 212 -22.55 -0.67 5.44
CA ARG A 212 -21.93 -0.98 6.75
C ARG A 212 -22.11 -2.45 7.18
N SER A 213 -22.93 -3.22 6.48
CA SER A 213 -23.17 -4.64 6.76
C SER A 213 -22.00 -5.54 6.33
N LEU A 214 -21.15 -5.09 5.40
CA LEU A 214 -20.03 -5.89 4.92
C LEU A 214 -18.93 -5.96 5.98
N GLN A 215 -18.52 -7.20 6.30
CA GLN A 215 -17.43 -7.48 7.24
C GLN A 215 -16.20 -7.97 6.47
N SER A 216 -15.01 -7.54 6.90
CA SER A 216 -13.76 -7.89 6.23
C SER A 216 -13.32 -9.32 6.49
N LEU A 217 -12.76 -9.94 5.46
CA LEU A 217 -11.99 -11.19 5.49
C LEU A 217 -10.53 -10.96 5.07
N GLY A 218 -10.08 -9.71 5.04
CA GLY A 218 -8.74 -9.35 4.58
C GLY A 218 -8.71 -8.85 3.15
N GLY A 219 -7.54 -8.88 2.54
CA GLY A 219 -7.31 -8.44 1.17
C GLY A 219 -6.06 -9.08 0.57
N TRP A 220 -5.91 -8.87 -0.72
CA TRP A 220 -4.74 -9.25 -1.50
C TRP A 220 -4.32 -8.06 -2.39
N ALA A 221 -3.03 -7.89 -2.57
CA ALA A 221 -2.48 -6.96 -3.55
C ALA A 221 -1.32 -7.63 -4.30
N VAL A 222 -0.93 -7.07 -5.43
CA VAL A 222 0.18 -7.60 -6.24
C VAL A 222 1.44 -7.77 -5.39
N GLY A 223 2.09 -8.93 -5.52
CA GLY A 223 3.26 -9.32 -4.73
C GLY A 223 2.95 -9.93 -3.37
N GLY A 224 1.72 -9.81 -2.88
CA GLY A 224 1.29 -10.40 -1.61
C GLY A 224 1.24 -11.92 -1.66
N THR A 225 1.77 -12.57 -0.62
CA THR A 225 1.69 -14.01 -0.39
C THR A 225 0.56 -14.32 0.58
N ALA A 226 -0.14 -15.45 0.36
CA ALA A 226 -1.16 -15.90 1.30
C ALA A 226 -0.51 -16.29 2.64
N LYS A 227 -1.14 -15.90 3.75
CA LYS A 227 -0.64 -16.17 5.11
C LYS A 227 -1.78 -16.60 6.01
N PHE A 228 -1.49 -17.52 6.92
CA PHE A 228 -2.40 -17.79 8.02
C PHE A 228 -2.39 -16.62 9.01
N LEU A 229 -3.55 -16.30 9.57
CA LEU A 229 -3.62 -15.48 10.76
C LEU A 229 -2.83 -16.14 11.90
N PRO A 230 -2.25 -15.36 12.81
CA PRO A 230 -1.62 -15.92 14.00
C PRO A 230 -2.56 -16.84 14.77
N GLU A 231 -1.99 -17.81 15.48
CA GLU A 231 -2.73 -18.74 16.32
C GLU A 231 -3.72 -18.02 17.27
N GLY A 232 -4.90 -18.59 17.42
CA GLY A 232 -5.98 -17.99 18.21
C GLY A 232 -6.72 -16.84 17.54
N LEU A 233 -6.40 -16.48 16.29
CA LEU A 233 -7.12 -15.47 15.50
C LEU A 233 -7.81 -16.11 14.30
N ALA A 234 -9.06 -15.73 14.05
CA ALA A 234 -9.81 -16.08 12.85
C ALA A 234 -10.88 -15.01 12.56
N PHE A 235 -11.27 -14.89 11.30
CA PHE A 235 -12.46 -14.15 10.92
C PHE A 235 -13.70 -15.01 11.14
N ARG A 236 -14.75 -14.42 11.69
CA ARG A 236 -16.05 -15.07 11.73
C ARG A 236 -16.68 -15.05 10.33
N LEU A 237 -17.20 -16.16 9.87
CA LEU A 237 -17.94 -16.28 8.61
C LEU A 237 -19.29 -16.97 8.90
N PRO A 238 -20.39 -16.22 9.03
CA PRO A 238 -21.70 -16.79 9.34
C PRO A 238 -22.26 -17.68 8.23
N ALA A 239 -23.10 -18.63 8.61
CA ALA A 239 -23.91 -19.40 7.66
C ALA A 239 -24.74 -18.48 6.77
N GLY A 240 -24.94 -18.88 5.51
CA GLY A 240 -25.72 -18.13 4.52
C GLY A 240 -25.05 -16.85 4.01
N SER A 241 -23.76 -16.61 4.36
CA SER A 241 -23.00 -15.48 3.84
C SER A 241 -22.71 -15.60 2.34
N ASP A 242 -22.70 -14.48 1.65
CA ASP A 242 -22.08 -14.32 0.35
C ASP A 242 -20.66 -13.74 0.51
N LEU A 243 -19.71 -14.23 -0.29
CA LEU A 243 -18.42 -13.57 -0.43
C LEU A 243 -18.60 -12.38 -1.38
N VAL A 244 -18.08 -11.23 -0.98
CA VAL A 244 -18.02 -10.02 -1.81
C VAL A 244 -16.55 -9.69 -2.05
N MET A 245 -16.13 -9.76 -3.31
CA MET A 245 -14.78 -9.38 -3.73
C MET A 245 -14.82 -7.98 -4.34
N ASP A 246 -14.26 -7.02 -3.65
CA ASP A 246 -14.05 -5.67 -4.20
C ASP A 246 -12.71 -5.64 -4.94
N MET A 247 -12.76 -5.64 -6.25
CA MET A 247 -11.59 -5.71 -7.11
C MET A 247 -11.25 -4.37 -7.75
N HIS A 248 -9.97 -4.04 -7.75
CA HIS A 248 -9.39 -2.94 -8.50
C HIS A 248 -8.63 -3.50 -9.70
N PHE A 249 -9.04 -3.08 -10.89
CA PHE A 249 -8.34 -3.40 -12.13
C PHE A 249 -7.59 -2.16 -12.62
N HIS A 250 -6.29 -2.34 -12.83
CA HIS A 250 -5.42 -1.39 -13.51
C HIS A 250 -5.17 -1.90 -14.93
N LEU A 251 -5.47 -1.09 -15.95
CA LEU A 251 -5.53 -1.56 -17.33
C LEU A 251 -4.14 -1.76 -17.94
N SER A 252 -3.94 -2.89 -18.63
CA SER A 252 -2.63 -3.31 -19.18
C SER A 252 -2.40 -2.89 -20.63
N GLY A 253 -3.32 -2.18 -21.26
CA GLY A 253 -3.29 -1.89 -22.70
C GLY A 253 -3.81 -3.04 -23.59
N LYS A 254 -4.29 -4.14 -22.96
CA LYS A 254 -4.92 -5.29 -23.65
C LYS A 254 -6.26 -5.61 -23.02
N ALA A 255 -7.20 -6.05 -23.85
CA ALA A 255 -8.45 -6.60 -23.32
C ALA A 255 -8.19 -7.95 -22.67
N GLU A 256 -8.64 -8.09 -21.42
CA GLU A 256 -8.44 -9.29 -20.61
C GLU A 256 -9.80 -9.86 -20.15
N LYS A 257 -9.80 -11.11 -19.74
CA LYS A 257 -10.95 -11.74 -19.08
C LYS A 257 -10.52 -12.22 -17.71
N GLU A 258 -11.26 -11.82 -16.70
CA GLU A 258 -10.96 -12.17 -15.32
C GLU A 258 -11.99 -13.17 -14.78
N VAL A 259 -11.51 -14.25 -14.17
CA VAL A 259 -12.30 -15.27 -13.46
C VAL A 259 -11.56 -15.73 -12.23
N SER A 260 -11.48 -14.86 -11.23
CA SER A 260 -10.77 -15.14 -9.97
C SER A 260 -11.31 -16.35 -9.22
N THR A 261 -10.41 -17.03 -8.52
CA THR A 261 -10.69 -18.11 -7.60
C THR A 261 -10.20 -17.76 -6.19
N VAL A 262 -10.98 -18.09 -5.17
CA VAL A 262 -10.65 -17.85 -3.76
C VAL A 262 -10.66 -19.16 -3.00
N GLY A 263 -9.59 -19.44 -2.28
CA GLY A 263 -9.49 -20.53 -1.30
C GLY A 263 -9.71 -19.98 0.11
N LEU A 264 -10.62 -20.61 0.85
CA LEU A 264 -10.86 -20.31 2.26
C LEU A 264 -10.35 -21.47 3.10
N TYR A 265 -9.58 -21.14 4.14
CA TYR A 265 -9.03 -22.10 5.10
C TYR A 265 -9.73 -21.92 6.44
N PHE A 266 -10.35 -22.98 6.92
CA PHE A 266 -11.12 -22.94 8.16
C PHE A 266 -10.31 -23.48 9.34
N THR A 267 -10.78 -23.15 10.53
CA THR A 267 -10.40 -23.80 11.78
C THR A 267 -11.66 -24.18 12.54
N ASP A 268 -11.64 -25.34 13.17
CA ASP A 268 -12.71 -25.80 14.04
C ASP A 268 -12.59 -25.20 15.44
N GLU A 269 -11.42 -24.66 15.78
CA GLU A 269 -11.17 -23.99 17.05
C GLU A 269 -11.69 -22.54 17.00
N PRO A 270 -12.62 -22.16 17.90
CA PRO A 270 -13.03 -20.78 18.03
C PRO A 270 -11.84 -19.88 18.36
N PRO A 271 -11.79 -18.66 17.79
CA PRO A 271 -10.70 -17.74 18.09
C PRO A 271 -10.71 -17.35 19.58
N THR A 272 -9.53 -17.31 20.18
CA THR A 272 -9.35 -16.90 21.58
C THR A 272 -9.32 -15.41 21.75
N SER A 273 -9.11 -14.66 20.66
CA SER A 273 -9.12 -13.20 20.64
C SER A 273 -9.73 -12.66 19.34
N THR A 274 -10.12 -11.40 19.39
CA THR A 274 -10.52 -10.61 18.22
C THR A 274 -9.39 -9.65 17.85
N PHE A 275 -9.41 -9.14 16.61
CA PHE A 275 -8.41 -8.17 16.14
C PHE A 275 -9.06 -7.07 15.30
N THR A 276 -8.29 -6.01 15.04
CA THR A 276 -8.69 -4.90 14.18
C THR A 276 -7.47 -4.23 13.55
N GLY A 277 -7.68 -3.45 12.49
CA GLY A 277 -6.65 -2.58 11.93
C GLY A 277 -6.80 -1.15 12.47
N ILE A 278 -5.72 -0.55 12.95
CA ILE A 278 -5.62 0.88 13.25
C ILE A 278 -5.07 1.55 12.00
N GLN A 279 -5.95 2.23 11.25
CA GLN A 279 -5.58 2.91 10.01
C GLN A 279 -5.28 4.38 10.25
N MET A 280 -4.12 4.82 9.84
CA MET A 280 -3.60 6.18 10.01
C MET A 280 -2.94 6.70 8.71
N PRO A 281 -3.38 7.84 8.15
CA PRO A 281 -4.62 8.55 8.46
C PRO A 281 -5.89 7.74 8.15
N PRO A 282 -7.01 8.03 8.83
CA PRO A 282 -8.26 7.29 8.63
C PRO A 282 -8.80 7.41 7.20
N VAL A 283 -9.49 6.36 6.74
CA VAL A 283 -10.15 6.30 5.43
C VAL A 283 -9.18 6.63 4.28
N PHE A 284 -7.99 6.02 4.33
CA PHE A 284 -6.94 6.22 3.31
C PHE A 284 -6.59 7.70 3.07
N GLY A 285 -6.63 8.52 4.11
CA GLY A 285 -6.34 9.95 4.01
C GLY A 285 -7.50 10.82 3.50
N ALA A 286 -8.69 10.26 3.23
CA ALA A 286 -9.86 11.03 2.79
C ALA A 286 -10.24 12.15 3.77
N LEU A 287 -10.07 11.90 5.06
CA LEU A 287 -10.38 12.86 6.12
C LEU A 287 -9.23 13.84 6.39
N SER A 288 -8.03 13.58 5.88
CA SER A 288 -6.82 14.40 6.06
C SER A 288 -6.55 15.33 4.89
N GLN A 289 -7.51 15.46 3.97
CA GLN A 289 -7.47 16.39 2.84
C GLN A 289 -6.19 16.31 2.00
N VAL A 290 -5.84 15.12 1.50
CA VAL A 290 -4.78 14.98 0.51
C VAL A 290 -5.10 15.87 -0.68
N ASP A 291 -4.31 16.94 -0.86
CA ASP A 291 -4.46 17.93 -1.93
C ASP A 291 -3.08 18.47 -2.30
N ILE A 292 -2.43 17.80 -3.24
CA ILE A 292 -1.03 17.94 -3.58
C ILE A 292 -0.87 18.93 -4.73
N PRO A 293 -0.30 20.12 -4.52
CA PRO A 293 -0.06 21.08 -5.59
C PRO A 293 0.82 20.53 -6.70
N ALA A 294 0.64 21.00 -7.93
CA ALA A 294 1.53 20.71 -9.03
C ALA A 294 2.96 21.15 -8.71
N GLY A 295 3.96 20.32 -9.02
CA GLY A 295 5.37 20.60 -8.77
C GLY A 295 5.83 20.43 -7.31
N LYS A 296 4.95 20.06 -6.39
CA LYS A 296 5.29 19.89 -4.97
C LYS A 296 6.02 18.56 -4.74
N LYS A 297 7.29 18.62 -4.39
CA LYS A 297 8.17 17.45 -4.23
C LYS A 297 8.07 16.75 -2.88
N ASP A 298 7.68 17.46 -1.83
CA ASP A 298 7.75 17.02 -0.42
C ASP A 298 6.41 17.26 0.31
N TYR A 299 5.31 16.89 -0.32
CA TYR A 299 4.00 16.97 0.34
C TYR A 299 3.86 15.84 1.36
N THR A 300 3.41 16.17 2.56
CA THR A 300 3.29 15.18 3.65
C THR A 300 1.99 15.34 4.41
N VAL A 301 1.46 14.20 4.86
CA VAL A 301 0.39 14.12 5.86
C VAL A 301 0.91 13.31 7.05
N LYS A 302 0.71 13.85 8.25
CA LYS A 302 1.06 13.19 9.51
C LYS A 302 -0.21 12.94 10.31
N ASP A 303 -0.20 11.85 11.04
CA ASP A 303 -1.29 11.48 11.93
C ASP A 303 -0.73 10.83 13.20
N THR A 304 -1.42 11.04 14.32
CA THR A 304 -1.00 10.57 15.64
C THR A 304 -2.19 9.96 16.36
N PHE A 305 -2.02 8.74 16.91
CA PHE A 305 -3.02 8.05 17.69
C PHE A 305 -2.42 7.47 18.96
N GLU A 306 -3.01 7.76 20.12
CA GLU A 306 -2.61 7.18 21.40
C GLU A 306 -3.45 5.95 21.72
N LEU A 307 -2.79 4.84 22.06
CA LEU A 307 -3.46 3.58 22.38
C LEU A 307 -4.20 3.69 23.72
N PRO A 308 -5.55 3.50 23.73
CA PRO A 308 -6.34 3.59 24.94
C PRO A 308 -6.27 2.32 25.82
N ILE A 309 -5.69 1.24 25.28
CA ILE A 309 -5.56 -0.09 25.91
C ILE A 309 -4.24 -0.73 25.53
N ASP A 310 -3.85 -1.79 26.23
CA ASP A 310 -2.75 -2.66 25.85
C ASP A 310 -3.12 -3.48 24.61
N VAL A 311 -2.26 -3.48 23.60
CA VAL A 311 -2.45 -4.29 22.38
C VAL A 311 -1.19 -5.06 22.00
N GLU A 312 -1.36 -6.08 21.18
CA GLU A 312 -0.28 -6.82 20.54
C GLU A 312 -0.43 -6.70 19.02
N ALA A 313 0.55 -6.08 18.39
CA ALA A 313 0.58 -5.93 16.92
C ALA A 313 1.19 -7.18 16.27
N PHE A 314 0.60 -7.62 15.14
CA PHE A 314 1.06 -8.81 14.42
C PHE A 314 1.30 -8.56 12.93
N GLY A 315 0.88 -7.42 12.40
CA GLY A 315 1.11 -7.07 11.00
C GLY A 315 0.88 -5.60 10.74
N ILE A 316 1.39 -5.14 9.61
CA ILE A 316 1.25 -3.76 9.16
C ILE A 316 1.20 -3.71 7.64
N SER A 317 0.39 -2.83 7.09
CA SER A 317 0.33 -2.57 5.65
C SER A 317 0.35 -1.07 5.39
N SER A 318 0.70 -0.71 4.17
CA SER A 318 0.71 0.67 3.69
C SER A 318 0.00 0.78 2.35
N HIS A 319 -0.51 1.97 2.04
CA HIS A 319 -1.18 2.25 0.77
C HIS A 319 -0.94 3.69 0.36
N ALA A 320 -0.57 3.89 -0.90
CA ALA A 320 -0.54 5.16 -1.61
C ALA A 320 -0.75 4.87 -3.11
N HIS A 321 -0.90 5.92 -3.94
CA HIS A 321 -0.92 5.77 -5.39
C HIS A 321 0.43 6.14 -6.02
N TYR A 322 0.44 6.60 -7.28
CA TYR A 322 1.67 6.83 -8.06
C TYR A 322 2.62 7.87 -7.49
N LEU A 323 2.10 8.91 -6.84
CA LEU A 323 2.95 9.97 -6.28
C LEU A 323 3.51 9.61 -4.91
N GLY A 324 3.07 8.51 -4.31
CA GLY A 324 3.60 8.01 -3.04
C GLY A 324 5.12 7.95 -3.08
N LYS A 325 5.78 8.36 -1.98
CA LYS A 325 7.24 8.40 -1.90
C LYS A 325 7.74 7.71 -0.63
N GLU A 326 7.32 8.17 0.51
CA GLU A 326 7.77 7.65 1.81
C GLU A 326 6.59 7.39 2.72
N LEU A 327 6.56 6.19 3.34
CA LEU A 327 5.57 5.85 4.35
C LEU A 327 6.28 5.29 5.58
N LYS A 328 5.99 5.87 6.76
CA LYS A 328 6.63 5.48 8.01
C LYS A 328 5.65 5.47 9.16
N MET A 329 5.66 4.41 9.95
CA MET A 329 4.94 4.35 11.22
C MET A 329 5.90 4.05 12.36
N THR A 330 5.78 4.82 13.44
CA THR A 330 6.56 4.63 14.66
C THR A 330 5.64 4.46 15.86
N ALA A 331 6.16 3.81 16.92
CA ALA A 331 5.53 3.71 18.23
C ALA A 331 6.44 4.34 19.27
N THR A 332 5.96 5.37 19.96
CA THR A 332 6.63 5.97 21.11
C THR A 332 5.97 5.44 22.38
N PHE A 333 6.72 4.64 23.13
CA PHE A 333 6.27 4.01 24.36
C PHE A 333 6.11 5.01 25.51
N PRO A 334 5.34 4.71 26.58
CA PRO A 334 5.20 5.60 27.74
C PRO A 334 6.50 5.97 28.44
N ASN A 335 7.55 5.15 28.29
CA ASN A 335 8.91 5.43 28.81
C ASN A 335 9.74 6.34 27.88
N GLY A 336 9.16 6.89 26.83
CA GLY A 336 9.80 7.78 25.86
C GLY A 336 10.60 7.08 24.75
N LYS A 337 10.78 5.75 24.82
CA LYS A 337 11.49 5.02 23.77
C LYS A 337 10.66 4.94 22.50
N THR A 338 11.23 5.31 21.36
CA THR A 338 10.57 5.22 20.05
C THR A 338 11.13 4.04 19.27
N LYS A 339 10.25 3.31 18.59
CA LYS A 339 10.52 2.19 17.70
C LYS A 339 9.86 2.39 16.34
N VAL A 340 10.53 1.98 15.27
CA VAL A 340 9.98 1.98 13.91
C VAL A 340 9.22 0.68 13.70
N LEU A 341 7.92 0.78 13.40
CA LEU A 341 7.06 -0.35 13.09
C LEU A 341 7.16 -0.77 11.62
N LEU A 342 7.16 0.20 10.71
CA LEU A 342 7.41 0.02 9.28
C LEU A 342 7.97 1.32 8.70
N TRP A 343 8.94 1.19 7.80
CA TRP A 343 9.45 2.29 7.01
C TRP A 343 9.66 1.86 5.57
N ILE A 344 8.95 2.48 4.66
CA ILE A 344 9.13 2.36 3.21
C ILE A 344 9.68 3.70 2.75
N LYS A 345 10.93 3.72 2.27
CA LYS A 345 11.61 4.94 1.80
C LYS A 345 11.28 5.29 0.36
N ASP A 346 11.10 4.26 -0.44
CA ASP A 346 10.79 4.38 -1.86
C ASP A 346 9.56 3.52 -2.14
N TRP A 347 8.40 4.19 -2.16
CA TRP A 347 7.14 3.54 -2.45
C TRP A 347 7.06 3.14 -3.93
N ASP A 348 6.60 1.94 -4.19
CA ASP A 348 6.24 1.46 -5.53
C ASP A 348 4.77 1.03 -5.53
N PHE A 349 3.97 1.72 -6.34
CA PHE A 349 2.54 1.44 -6.50
C PHE A 349 2.26 0.00 -6.94
N SER A 350 3.18 -0.62 -7.67
CA SER A 350 3.04 -2.00 -8.16
C SER A 350 3.13 -3.05 -7.06
N TRP A 351 3.60 -2.70 -5.85
CA TRP A 351 3.87 -3.64 -4.76
C TRP A 351 3.31 -3.15 -3.43
N GLN A 352 2.11 -3.62 -3.09
CA GLN A 352 1.36 -3.20 -1.89
C GLN A 352 1.19 -4.35 -0.91
N GLU A 353 2.28 -4.75 -0.27
CA GLU A 353 2.30 -5.92 0.60
C GLU A 353 1.81 -5.61 2.02
N GLN A 354 1.19 -6.61 2.66
CA GLN A 354 1.02 -6.68 4.10
C GLN A 354 2.22 -7.40 4.72
N TYR A 355 2.93 -6.71 5.60
CA TYR A 355 4.06 -7.23 6.34
C TYR A 355 3.58 -7.81 7.68
N ASN A 356 3.80 -9.10 7.91
CA ASN A 356 3.51 -9.73 9.21
C ASN A 356 4.79 -9.80 10.02
N TYR A 357 4.72 -9.43 11.30
CA TYR A 357 5.86 -9.58 12.21
C TYR A 357 6.11 -11.05 12.53
N THR A 358 7.38 -11.41 12.81
CA THR A 358 7.72 -12.77 13.25
C THR A 358 7.09 -13.10 14.59
N ASP A 359 6.99 -12.09 15.47
CA ASP A 359 6.47 -12.20 16.81
C ASP A 359 5.45 -11.09 17.10
N PHE A 360 4.56 -11.30 18.05
CA PHE A 360 3.68 -10.23 18.51
C PHE A 360 4.47 -9.09 19.15
N ILE A 361 4.20 -7.86 18.74
CA ILE A 361 4.80 -6.66 19.32
C ILE A 361 3.87 -6.14 20.43
N SER A 362 4.30 -6.21 21.67
CA SER A 362 3.55 -5.66 22.79
C SER A 362 3.64 -4.14 22.81
N LEU A 363 2.47 -3.49 22.70
CA LEU A 363 2.31 -2.03 22.74
C LEU A 363 1.36 -1.70 23.90
N PRO A 364 1.90 -1.20 25.03
CA PRO A 364 1.10 -0.89 26.21
C PRO A 364 0.20 0.34 25.99
N LYS A 365 -0.86 0.44 26.78
CA LYS A 365 -1.71 1.66 26.86
C LYS A 365 -0.84 2.91 27.03
N GLY A 366 -1.21 4.01 26.35
CA GLY A 366 -0.45 5.26 26.33
C GLY A 366 0.71 5.25 25.33
N THR A 367 0.92 4.15 24.57
CA THR A 367 1.85 4.17 23.43
C THR A 367 1.28 5.08 22.35
N ARG A 368 2.05 6.06 21.89
CA ARG A 368 1.72 6.94 20.79
C ARG A 368 2.18 6.34 19.47
N LEU A 369 1.26 6.15 18.55
CA LEU A 369 1.54 5.79 17.17
C LEU A 369 1.63 7.07 16.34
N ASP A 370 2.68 7.23 15.55
CA ASP A 370 2.84 8.34 14.62
C ASP A 370 2.98 7.77 13.20
N ALA A 371 2.09 8.16 12.29
CA ALA A 371 2.15 7.83 10.87
C ALA A 371 2.58 9.05 10.05
N HIS A 372 3.45 8.83 9.09
CA HIS A 372 3.92 9.79 8.12
C HIS A 372 3.71 9.21 6.71
N VAL A 373 3.03 9.94 5.86
CA VAL A 373 2.87 9.62 4.44
C VAL A 373 3.33 10.81 3.62
N GLY A 374 4.27 10.56 2.73
CA GLY A 374 4.90 11.55 1.86
C GLY A 374 4.67 11.26 0.38
N TRP A 375 4.54 12.31 -0.42
CA TRP A 375 4.34 12.26 -1.88
C TRP A 375 5.27 13.22 -2.61
N ASP A 376 5.59 12.84 -3.85
CA ASP A 376 6.37 13.66 -4.78
C ASP A 376 5.56 13.92 -6.06
N ASN A 377 5.01 15.14 -6.21
CA ASN A 377 4.30 15.58 -7.40
C ASN A 377 5.17 16.52 -8.27
N SER A 378 6.48 16.29 -8.28
CA SER A 378 7.40 17.06 -9.12
C SER A 378 7.55 16.46 -10.52
N ALA A 379 8.14 17.25 -11.43
CA ALA A 379 8.50 16.75 -12.77
C ALA A 379 9.68 15.77 -12.74
N ASP A 380 10.45 15.73 -11.64
CA ASP A 380 11.58 14.81 -11.47
C ASP A 380 11.11 13.41 -11.05
N ASN A 381 9.87 13.26 -10.58
CA ASN A 381 9.32 11.97 -10.21
C ASN A 381 9.01 11.12 -11.46
N PRO A 382 9.75 10.03 -11.72
CA PRO A 382 9.53 9.20 -12.91
C PRO A 382 8.17 8.48 -12.89
N ASN A 383 7.56 8.35 -11.72
CA ASN A 383 6.25 7.70 -11.54
C ASN A 383 5.08 8.69 -11.65
N ASN A 384 5.34 10.00 -11.88
CA ASN A 384 4.27 10.98 -12.01
C ASN A 384 3.45 10.71 -13.28
N PRO A 385 2.14 10.40 -13.18
CA PRO A 385 1.31 10.08 -14.33
C PRO A 385 0.99 11.31 -15.20
N SER A 386 1.40 12.51 -14.78
CA SER A 386 1.13 13.76 -15.50
C SER A 386 2.43 14.51 -15.85
N SER A 387 2.60 14.81 -17.14
CA SER A 387 3.67 15.67 -17.63
C SER A 387 3.08 16.77 -18.51
N PRO A 388 3.14 18.07 -18.11
CA PRO A 388 3.66 18.58 -16.82
C PRO A 388 2.80 18.12 -15.62
N PRO A 389 3.36 18.17 -14.38
CA PRO A 389 2.64 17.83 -13.15
C PRO A 389 1.33 18.63 -13.00
N LYS A 390 0.30 17.99 -12.49
CA LYS A 390 -1.00 18.59 -12.19
C LYS A 390 -1.30 18.52 -10.71
N ARG A 391 -2.17 19.40 -10.20
CA ARG A 391 -2.69 19.29 -8.82
C ARG A 391 -3.45 17.99 -8.66
N VAL A 392 -3.11 17.18 -7.68
CA VAL A 392 -3.73 15.87 -7.39
C VAL A 392 -4.43 15.94 -6.03
N ARG A 393 -5.63 15.39 -5.96
CA ARG A 393 -6.45 15.32 -4.73
C ARG A 393 -6.74 13.88 -4.37
N TRP A 394 -7.27 13.72 -3.14
CA TRP A 394 -7.77 12.43 -2.72
C TRP A 394 -8.84 11.91 -3.68
N GLY A 395 -8.70 10.66 -4.09
CA GLY A 395 -9.66 9.98 -4.96
C GLY A 395 -9.32 8.52 -5.18
N LEU A 396 -10.21 7.81 -5.85
CA LEU A 396 -10.11 6.36 -6.07
C LEU A 396 -9.21 5.97 -7.25
N GLN A 397 -9.05 6.84 -8.26
CA GLN A 397 -8.24 6.49 -9.44
C GLN A 397 -6.76 6.47 -9.09
N SER A 398 -5.97 5.61 -9.72
CA SER A 398 -4.51 5.55 -9.50
C SER A 398 -3.82 6.89 -9.81
N THR A 399 -4.43 7.72 -10.66
CA THR A 399 -3.97 9.09 -10.97
C THR A 399 -4.44 10.15 -9.97
N ASP A 400 -5.39 9.84 -9.09
CA ASP A 400 -5.68 10.58 -7.87
C ASP A 400 -4.68 10.15 -6.78
N GLU A 401 -4.86 10.57 -5.52
CA GLU A 401 -4.01 10.08 -4.44
C GLU A 401 -4.79 9.61 -3.22
N MET A 402 -4.22 8.59 -2.60
CA MET A 402 -4.57 8.08 -1.28
C MET A 402 -3.29 7.96 -0.44
N GLY A 403 -3.45 7.79 0.87
CA GLY A 403 -2.31 7.45 1.71
C GLY A 403 -2.71 7.05 3.11
N SER A 404 -2.24 5.89 3.55
CA SER A 404 -2.40 5.42 4.92
C SER A 404 -1.46 4.26 5.25
N MET A 405 -1.32 4.02 6.53
CA MET A 405 -0.72 2.81 7.07
C MET A 405 -1.72 2.15 8.03
N THR A 406 -1.79 0.83 8.04
CA THR A 406 -2.72 0.08 8.88
C THR A 406 -1.97 -0.91 9.74
N LEU A 407 -1.97 -0.71 11.05
CA LEU A 407 -1.39 -1.63 12.03
C LEU A 407 -2.44 -2.63 12.48
N LEU A 408 -2.20 -3.93 12.25
CA LEU A 408 -3.07 -5.01 12.68
C LEU A 408 -2.76 -5.39 14.13
N VAL A 409 -3.76 -5.26 14.99
CA VAL A 409 -3.60 -5.47 16.43
C VAL A 409 -4.70 -6.34 17.02
N LYS A 410 -4.35 -7.13 18.04
CA LYS A 410 -5.33 -7.71 18.97
C LYS A 410 -5.19 -7.03 20.35
N PRO A 411 -6.28 -6.83 21.09
CA PRO A 411 -6.20 -6.37 22.46
C PRO A 411 -5.58 -7.45 23.34
N LYS A 412 -4.80 -7.08 24.32
CA LYS A 412 -4.26 -8.04 25.31
C LYS A 412 -5.38 -8.71 26.12
N ARG A 413 -6.47 -7.99 26.34
CA ARG A 413 -7.72 -8.47 26.93
C ARG A 413 -8.86 -8.31 25.91
N THR A 414 -9.40 -9.41 25.40
CA THR A 414 -10.39 -9.42 24.31
C THR A 414 -11.61 -8.50 24.58
N ARG A 415 -12.07 -8.40 25.84
CA ARG A 415 -13.18 -7.51 26.23
C ARG A 415 -12.94 -6.03 25.95
N GLU A 416 -11.69 -5.60 25.79
CA GLU A 416 -11.32 -4.20 25.59
C GLU A 416 -11.36 -3.75 24.11
N ILE A 417 -11.66 -4.65 23.18
CA ILE A 417 -11.73 -4.32 21.75
C ILE A 417 -12.73 -3.19 21.46
N GLY A 418 -13.84 -3.11 22.24
CA GLY A 418 -14.83 -2.05 22.12
C GLY A 418 -14.27 -0.68 22.42
N THR A 419 -13.43 -0.56 23.46
CA THR A 419 -12.73 0.68 23.84
C THR A 419 -11.82 1.15 22.71
N LEU A 420 -11.03 0.25 22.12
CA LEU A 420 -10.15 0.57 21.00
C LEU A 420 -10.96 1.05 19.77
N LYS A 421 -12.00 0.30 19.39
CA LYS A 421 -12.84 0.67 18.24
C LYS A 421 -13.54 2.02 18.44
N SER A 422 -14.01 2.30 19.68
CA SER A 422 -14.62 3.60 20.01
C SER A 422 -13.62 4.75 19.90
N ALA A 423 -12.39 4.57 20.38
CA ALA A 423 -11.34 5.56 20.24
C ALA A 423 -10.96 5.82 18.77
N MET A 424 -10.87 4.77 17.94
CA MET A 424 -10.64 4.91 16.50
C MET A 424 -11.78 5.68 15.80
N VAL A 425 -13.02 5.44 16.18
CA VAL A 425 -14.18 6.20 15.65
C VAL A 425 -14.11 7.67 16.06
N LEU A 426 -13.73 7.95 17.31
CA LEU A 426 -13.55 9.32 17.80
C LEU A 426 -12.44 10.03 17.01
N HIS A 427 -11.30 9.40 16.87
CA HIS A 427 -10.17 9.88 16.08
C HIS A 427 -10.57 10.23 14.63
N ALA A 428 -11.31 9.35 13.96
CA ALA A 428 -11.82 9.63 12.62
C ALA A 428 -12.82 10.80 12.58
N ARG A 429 -13.63 10.99 13.64
CA ARG A 429 -14.54 12.14 13.78
C ARG A 429 -13.79 13.45 13.97
N GLU A 430 -12.69 13.45 14.73
CA GLU A 430 -11.82 14.62 14.92
C GLU A 430 -11.21 15.07 13.60
N HIS A 431 -10.70 14.14 12.77
CA HIS A 431 -10.28 14.44 11.41
C HIS A 431 -11.40 15.02 10.54
N SER A 432 -12.62 14.45 10.64
CA SER A 432 -13.79 14.97 9.91
C SER A 432 -14.18 16.37 10.36
N ALA A 433 -14.10 16.66 11.66
CA ALA A 433 -14.40 17.98 12.21
C ALA A 433 -13.34 19.00 11.78
N ALA A 434 -12.07 18.68 11.85
CA ALA A 434 -10.98 19.51 11.35
C ALA A 434 -11.15 19.83 9.86
N ARG A 435 -11.51 18.80 9.05
CA ARG A 435 -11.86 19.00 7.64
C ARG A 435 -13.07 19.92 7.45
N ALA A 436 -14.10 19.82 8.28
CA ALA A 436 -15.28 20.67 8.20
C ALA A 436 -14.95 22.14 8.53
N VAL A 437 -14.07 22.37 9.50
CA VAL A 437 -13.58 23.73 9.83
C VAL A 437 -12.82 24.32 8.65
N GLN A 438 -11.84 23.59 8.10
CA GLN A 438 -11.10 24.01 6.90
C GLN A 438 -11.98 24.14 5.65
N ALA A 439 -13.03 23.29 5.53
CA ALA A 439 -14.00 23.41 4.44
C ALA A 439 -14.97 24.58 4.66
N ASN A 440 -15.19 25.02 5.90
CA ASN A 440 -15.94 26.24 6.20
C ASN A 440 -15.13 27.51 5.90
N GLU A 441 -13.83 27.45 6.01
CA GLU A 441 -12.94 28.45 5.40
C GLU A 441 -12.93 28.33 3.87
N GLY A 442 -13.19 27.14 3.33
CA GLY A 442 -13.01 26.79 1.92
C GLY A 442 -14.13 27.12 0.94
N PRO A 443 -15.43 26.92 1.18
CA PRO A 443 -16.44 27.26 0.16
C PRO A 443 -16.65 28.75 0.01
N GLY A 444 -16.56 29.50 1.08
CA GLY A 444 -16.57 30.96 1.05
C GLY A 444 -15.30 31.47 0.37
N GLN A 445 -14.16 31.00 0.77
CA GLN A 445 -12.88 31.40 0.16
C GLN A 445 -12.77 30.94 -1.30
N ARG A 446 -13.24 29.76 -1.66
CA ARG A 446 -13.30 29.29 -3.07
C ARG A 446 -14.20 30.15 -3.94
N LEU A 447 -15.33 30.62 -3.42
CA LEU A 447 -16.19 31.56 -4.16
C LEU A 447 -15.51 32.92 -4.32
N ILE A 448 -14.80 33.37 -3.30
CA ILE A 448 -13.98 34.61 -3.36
C ILE A 448 -12.83 34.44 -4.36
N ASP A 449 -12.09 33.32 -4.30
CA ASP A 449 -10.97 33.03 -5.21
C ASP A 449 -11.48 32.86 -6.65
N ALA A 450 -12.63 32.23 -6.85
CA ALA A 450 -13.26 32.11 -8.16
C ALA A 450 -13.77 33.46 -8.70
N ALA A 451 -14.23 34.35 -7.82
CA ALA A 451 -14.55 35.71 -8.18
C ALA A 451 -13.28 36.49 -8.57
N MET A 452 -12.28 36.46 -7.69
CA MET A 452 -11.00 37.20 -7.91
C MET A 452 -10.21 36.68 -9.11
N ALA A 453 -10.35 35.39 -9.48
CA ALA A 453 -9.78 34.85 -10.72
C ALA A 453 -10.39 35.48 -12.00
N SER A 454 -11.50 36.20 -11.91
CA SER A 454 -12.08 36.92 -13.03
C SER A 454 -11.63 38.39 -13.15
N ASP A 455 -10.79 38.83 -12.23
CA ASP A 455 -10.07 40.13 -12.33
C ASP A 455 -9.07 40.06 -13.50
N LYS A 456 -9.41 40.69 -14.62
CA LYS A 456 -8.62 40.60 -15.86
C LYS A 456 -7.61 41.76 -15.97
N ASP A 457 -7.87 42.86 -15.33
CA ASP A 457 -7.02 44.07 -15.38
C ASP A 457 -6.02 44.12 -14.21
N GLY A 458 -6.12 43.19 -13.24
CA GLY A 458 -5.19 43.04 -12.11
C GLY A 458 -5.35 44.13 -11.03
N ASN A 459 -6.47 44.85 -11.03
CA ASN A 459 -6.70 45.96 -10.10
C ASN A 459 -7.17 45.49 -8.70
N LYS A 460 -7.30 44.16 -8.47
CA LYS A 460 -7.77 43.51 -7.24
C LYS A 460 -9.24 43.81 -6.89
N LYS A 461 -10.03 44.20 -7.86
CA LYS A 461 -11.47 44.41 -7.79
C LYS A 461 -12.13 43.71 -8.98
N ILE A 462 -13.41 43.44 -8.88
CA ILE A 462 -14.19 42.81 -9.95
C ILE A 462 -15.21 43.81 -10.44
N SER A 463 -15.05 44.26 -11.67
CA SER A 463 -16.08 45.05 -12.34
C SER A 463 -17.27 44.18 -12.75
N ARG A 464 -18.42 44.78 -13.03
CA ARG A 464 -19.60 44.02 -13.50
C ARG A 464 -19.36 43.30 -14.83
N ALA A 465 -18.45 43.82 -15.66
CA ALA A 465 -18.07 43.17 -16.92
C ALA A 465 -17.23 41.93 -16.71
N GLU A 466 -16.34 41.93 -15.72
CA GLU A 466 -15.48 40.82 -15.35
C GLU A 466 -16.21 39.75 -14.56
N ALA A 467 -17.23 40.15 -13.79
CA ALA A 467 -17.95 39.27 -12.90
C ALA A 467 -18.50 38.02 -13.63
N PRO A 468 -18.25 36.79 -13.16
CA PRO A 468 -18.82 35.62 -13.72
C PRO A 468 -20.36 35.60 -13.59
N ARG A 469 -21.06 34.86 -14.46
CA ARG A 469 -22.52 34.88 -14.55
C ARG A 469 -23.23 34.69 -13.20
N TRP A 470 -22.71 33.80 -12.35
CA TRP A 470 -23.28 33.52 -11.02
C TRP A 470 -23.14 34.71 -10.05
N LEU A 471 -22.11 35.55 -10.20
CA LEU A 471 -21.85 36.70 -9.36
C LEU A 471 -22.65 37.95 -9.83
N ARG A 472 -22.84 38.07 -11.15
CA ARG A 472 -23.61 39.21 -11.76
C ARG A 472 -25.04 39.33 -11.24
N VAL A 473 -25.70 38.20 -10.95
CA VAL A 473 -27.08 38.15 -10.45
C VAL A 473 -27.20 38.82 -9.07
N SER A 474 -26.14 38.80 -8.28
CA SER A 474 -26.12 39.41 -6.93
C SER A 474 -25.22 40.65 -6.85
N PHE A 475 -24.66 41.11 -7.94
CA PHE A 475 -23.61 42.14 -7.98
C PHE A 475 -24.01 43.40 -7.21
N THR A 476 -25.10 44.04 -7.56
CA THR A 476 -25.59 45.28 -6.92
C THR A 476 -25.89 45.13 -5.41
N ARG A 477 -26.18 43.92 -4.96
CA ARG A 477 -26.41 43.66 -3.54
C ARG A 477 -25.11 43.43 -2.78
N ILE A 478 -24.06 43.04 -3.46
CA ILE A 478 -22.72 42.79 -2.91
C ILE A 478 -21.93 44.09 -2.90
N ASP A 479 -22.05 44.90 -3.94
CA ASP A 479 -21.50 46.26 -4.07
C ASP A 479 -22.19 47.18 -3.07
N THR A 480 -21.66 47.21 -1.85
CA THR A 480 -22.27 47.90 -0.70
C THR A 480 -21.88 49.40 -0.70
N ASN A 481 -20.78 49.74 -1.35
CA ASN A 481 -20.32 51.12 -1.47
C ASN A 481 -20.77 51.77 -2.77
N SER A 482 -21.41 51.00 -3.66
CA SER A 482 -21.96 51.45 -4.96
C SER A 482 -20.91 52.09 -5.90
N ASP A 483 -19.65 51.59 -5.81
CA ASP A 483 -18.56 52.07 -6.69
C ASP A 483 -18.53 51.35 -8.06
N GLY A 484 -19.43 50.37 -8.28
CA GLY A 484 -19.53 49.60 -9.49
C GLY A 484 -18.49 48.48 -9.62
N GLN A 485 -17.75 48.23 -8.54
CA GLN A 485 -16.76 47.16 -8.45
C GLN A 485 -16.93 46.40 -7.13
N LEU A 486 -16.55 45.11 -7.12
CA LEU A 486 -16.55 44.31 -5.91
C LEU A 486 -15.12 44.14 -5.40
N ASP A 487 -14.85 44.61 -4.22
CA ASP A 487 -13.58 44.39 -3.55
C ASP A 487 -13.59 43.14 -2.67
N LEU A 488 -12.41 42.72 -2.15
CA LEU A 488 -12.25 41.56 -1.30
C LEU A 488 -13.07 41.64 0.00
N LYS A 489 -13.29 42.86 0.53
CA LYS A 489 -14.06 43.05 1.78
C LYS A 489 -15.55 42.82 1.54
N GLU A 490 -16.06 43.31 0.43
CA GLU A 490 -17.46 43.12 0.02
C GLU A 490 -17.74 41.64 -0.29
N LEU A 491 -16.85 40.98 -1.01
CA LEU A 491 -16.93 39.55 -1.27
C LEU A 491 -16.92 38.71 0.04
N LYS A 492 -16.02 38.99 0.98
CA LYS A 492 -15.95 38.34 2.29
C LYS A 492 -17.21 38.56 3.12
N THR A 493 -17.83 39.71 3.00
CA THR A 493 -19.07 40.04 3.75
C THR A 493 -20.32 39.38 3.14
N ALA A 494 -20.34 39.22 1.81
CA ALA A 494 -21.50 38.69 1.09
C ALA A 494 -21.56 37.16 1.07
N VAL A 495 -20.42 36.47 0.98
CA VAL A 495 -20.34 35.02 0.82
C VAL A 495 -21.06 34.24 1.95
N PRO A 496 -20.95 34.57 3.23
CA PRO A 496 -21.73 33.91 4.29
C PRO A 496 -23.25 34.03 4.11
N ARG A 497 -23.73 35.14 3.54
CA ARG A 497 -25.16 35.41 3.31
C ARG A 497 -25.73 34.69 2.07
N MET A 498 -24.87 34.25 1.16
CA MET A 498 -25.25 33.48 -0.02
C MET A 498 -25.46 31.98 0.26
N ARG A 499 -24.96 31.48 1.39
CA ARG A 499 -25.08 30.06 1.81
C ARG A 499 -26.42 29.70 2.46
N ASN A 500 -27.18 30.65 2.94
CA ASN A 500 -28.43 30.44 3.68
C ASN A 500 -29.68 30.53 2.80
N ARG A 501 -29.53 30.32 1.50
CA ARG A 501 -30.65 30.23 0.54
C ARG A 501 -30.49 28.98 -0.37
#